data_f216318b855ae551400012d01dc571e8
#
_entry.id   f216318b855ae551400012d01dc571e8
#
_cell.length_a   1.000
_cell.length_b   1.000
_cell.length_c   1.000
_cell.angle_alpha   90.00
_cell.angle_beta   90.00
_cell.angle_gamma   90.00
#
_symmetry.space_group_name_H-M   'P 1'
#
loop_
_entity.id
_entity.type
_entity.pdbx_description
1 polymer ?
#
loop_
_entity_poly.entity_id
_entity_poly.type
_entity_poly.pdbx_seq_one_letter_code
_entity_poly.pdbx_strand_id
1 'polypeptide(L)'
;MRALRLPRSRSAHRPSRPYRYVVSLLAALALLAVPAVASAAKGFTEQVASARWSTPFQCPDGSTAADGRLIVETDNFIEAGTTPDPNPPLRVGFVGQCPDGTFSWGFVRAAPTQFDPDLKNVSVSGTFANVRDNRGGLHTVSVDARWTGTGPIMTTVNGPGSMRKERSATATATIVFDGNTLVDGAANFPFPAPFIRVDIEK
;
A
#
# COMPACT_ATOMS: atom_id res chain seq x y z
N MET A 1 11.17 -3.40 -70.63
CA MET A 1 12.48 -3.35 -69.93
C MET A 1 13.05 -1.96 -70.06
N ARG A 2 13.03 -1.14 -69.01
CA ARG A 2 13.63 0.20 -68.93
C ARG A 2 14.64 0.20 -67.77
N ALA A 3 15.91 0.34 -68.15
CA ALA A 3 17.01 0.42 -67.18
C ALA A 3 17.06 1.82 -66.57
N LEU A 4 16.99 1.89 -65.23
CA LEU A 4 17.22 3.13 -64.46
C LEU A 4 18.72 3.31 -64.20
N ARG A 5 19.26 4.44 -64.70
CA ARG A 5 20.64 4.86 -64.44
C ARG A 5 20.70 5.58 -63.10
N LEU A 6 21.59 5.13 -62.21
CA LEU A 6 21.96 5.83 -60.98
C LEU A 6 22.96 6.97 -61.27
N PRO A 7 22.82 8.13 -60.60
CA PRO A 7 23.81 9.22 -60.77
C PRO A 7 25.04 8.99 -59.87
N ARG A 8 26.20 9.26 -60.39
CA ARG A 8 27.52 9.25 -59.74
C ARG A 8 27.62 10.38 -58.70
N SER A 9 27.89 10.02 -57.46
CA SER A 9 28.24 10.94 -56.38
C SER A 9 29.63 11.50 -56.55
N ARG A 10 29.74 12.83 -56.60
CA ARG A 10 31.02 13.56 -56.60
C ARG A 10 31.54 13.64 -55.16
N SER A 11 32.74 13.12 -54.95
CA SER A 11 33.51 13.25 -53.71
C SER A 11 34.00 14.69 -53.54
N ALA A 12 33.47 15.38 -52.54
CA ALA A 12 33.93 16.70 -52.13
C ALA A 12 35.04 16.55 -51.07
N HIS A 13 36.26 16.96 -51.45
CA HIS A 13 37.37 17.12 -50.51
C HIS A 13 37.03 18.20 -49.47
N ARG A 14 36.96 17.84 -48.18
CA ARG A 14 36.87 18.77 -47.05
C ARG A 14 38.27 19.02 -46.47
N PRO A 15 38.68 20.27 -46.31
CA PRO A 15 39.95 20.59 -45.66
C PRO A 15 39.88 20.28 -44.16
N SER A 16 40.91 19.64 -43.63
CA SER A 16 41.11 19.32 -42.21
C SER A 16 41.33 20.61 -41.40
N ARG A 17 40.43 20.89 -40.46
CA ARG A 17 40.58 21.96 -39.46
C ARG A 17 40.97 21.36 -38.13
N PRO A 18 42.20 21.52 -37.62
CA PRO A 18 42.66 20.94 -36.36
C PRO A 18 42.10 21.61 -35.10
N TYR A 19 41.36 22.71 -35.21
CA TYR A 19 40.85 23.48 -34.06
C TYR A 19 39.55 22.98 -33.44
N ARG A 20 38.88 22.00 -34.04
CA ARG A 20 37.60 21.51 -33.48
C ARG A 20 37.73 20.55 -32.30
N TYR A 21 38.89 19.95 -32.08
CA TYR A 21 39.08 18.96 -31.01
C TYR A 21 39.40 19.59 -29.65
N VAL A 22 39.96 20.79 -29.60
CA VAL A 22 40.34 21.42 -28.32
C VAL A 22 39.10 21.96 -27.60
N VAL A 23 38.10 22.45 -28.31
CA VAL A 23 36.86 22.96 -27.71
C VAL A 23 35.96 21.81 -27.18
N SER A 24 36.00 20.66 -27.86
CA SER A 24 35.23 19.49 -27.45
C SER A 24 35.78 18.79 -26.17
N LEU A 25 37.10 18.86 -25.93
CA LEU A 25 37.71 18.29 -24.75
C LEU A 25 37.39 19.08 -23.46
N LEU A 26 37.32 20.41 -23.57
CA LEU A 26 36.98 21.30 -22.45
C LEU A 26 35.48 21.18 -22.06
N ALA A 27 34.61 20.97 -23.03
CA ALA A 27 33.19 20.74 -22.76
C ALA A 27 32.92 19.37 -22.11
N ALA A 28 33.71 18.34 -22.43
CA ALA A 28 33.57 17.02 -21.83
C ALA A 28 34.06 16.97 -20.38
N LEU A 29 35.07 17.77 -20.01
CA LEU A 29 35.55 17.87 -18.63
C LEU A 29 34.60 18.67 -17.73
N ALA A 30 33.84 19.63 -18.25
CA ALA A 30 32.86 20.39 -17.47
C ALA A 30 31.61 19.57 -17.09
N LEU A 31 31.30 18.52 -17.87
CA LEU A 31 30.18 17.60 -17.57
C LEU A 31 30.49 16.57 -16.46
N LEU A 32 31.79 16.36 -16.14
CA LEU A 32 32.20 15.44 -15.10
C LEU A 32 32.23 16.07 -13.68
N ALA A 33 32.04 17.39 -13.58
CA ALA A 33 32.05 18.11 -12.32
C ALA A 33 30.64 18.48 -11.80
N VAL A 34 29.58 17.88 -12.32
CA VAL A 34 28.28 17.94 -11.64
C VAL A 34 28.43 17.07 -10.40
N PRO A 35 28.49 17.65 -9.18
CA PRO A 35 28.42 16.81 -7.98
C PRO A 35 27.13 16.01 -8.13
N ALA A 36 27.25 14.69 -8.17
CA ALA A 36 26.10 13.83 -7.96
C ALA A 36 25.58 14.23 -6.57
N VAL A 37 24.57 15.09 -6.53
CA VAL A 37 23.77 15.28 -5.34
C VAL A 37 23.10 13.94 -5.18
N ALA A 38 23.79 13.04 -4.46
CA ALA A 38 23.14 11.84 -3.94
C ALA A 38 21.99 12.37 -3.13
N SER A 39 20.79 12.37 -3.70
CA SER A 39 19.56 12.52 -2.95
C SER A 39 19.62 11.36 -1.94
N ALA A 40 20.08 11.65 -0.73
CA ALA A 40 20.01 10.69 0.35
C ALA A 40 18.53 10.29 0.41
N ALA A 41 18.23 9.04 0.07
CA ALA A 41 16.91 8.52 0.21
C ALA A 41 16.50 8.76 1.67
N LYS A 42 15.49 9.60 1.87
CA LYS A 42 14.98 9.83 3.22
C LYS A 42 14.43 8.50 3.70
N GLY A 43 14.92 8.04 4.85
CA GLY A 43 14.38 6.85 5.47
C GLY A 43 12.89 7.01 5.77
N PHE A 44 12.21 5.90 5.95
CA PHE A 44 10.80 5.91 6.36
C PHE A 44 10.53 4.85 7.44
N THR A 45 9.40 4.98 8.09
CA THR A 45 8.82 3.97 8.98
C THR A 45 7.39 3.71 8.51
N GLU A 46 7.06 2.45 8.27
CA GLU A 46 5.71 2.00 7.94
C GLU A 46 5.16 1.19 9.11
N GLN A 47 3.98 1.56 9.62
CA GLN A 47 3.30 0.88 10.73
C GLN A 47 2.02 0.23 10.19
N VAL A 48 1.91 -1.08 10.29
CA VAL A 48 0.76 -1.84 9.75
C VAL A 48 0.13 -2.68 10.85
N ALA A 49 -1.20 -2.70 10.90
CA ALA A 49 -1.96 -3.71 11.62
C ALA A 49 -3.03 -4.30 10.70
N SER A 50 -3.13 -5.62 10.66
CA SER A 50 -4.06 -6.33 9.78
C SER A 50 -4.74 -7.48 10.50
N ALA A 51 -6.02 -7.69 10.21
CA ALA A 51 -6.80 -8.83 10.68
C ALA A 51 -7.91 -9.20 9.69
N ARG A 52 -8.40 -10.44 9.79
CA ARG A 52 -9.43 -10.98 8.91
C ARG A 52 -10.50 -11.73 9.70
N TRP A 53 -11.72 -11.63 9.20
CA TRP A 53 -12.89 -12.32 9.76
C TRP A 53 -13.58 -13.13 8.68
N SER A 54 -14.10 -14.30 9.06
CA SER A 54 -15.11 -15.02 8.31
C SER A 54 -16.44 -14.83 9.03
N THR A 55 -17.47 -14.42 8.29
CA THR A 55 -18.78 -14.11 8.86
C THR A 55 -19.88 -14.49 7.88
N PRO A 56 -21.01 -15.05 8.35
CA PRO A 56 -22.22 -15.11 7.55
C PRO A 56 -22.68 -13.68 7.24
N PHE A 57 -23.32 -13.49 6.11
CA PHE A 57 -23.88 -12.19 5.73
C PHE A 57 -25.16 -12.34 4.91
N GLN A 58 -25.97 -11.27 4.88
CA GLN A 58 -27.16 -11.23 4.08
C GLN A 58 -26.84 -10.67 2.68
N CYS A 59 -27.17 -11.46 1.67
CA CYS A 59 -27.03 -11.06 0.27
C CYS A 59 -28.08 -10.02 -0.11
N PRO A 60 -27.86 -9.23 -1.19
CA PRO A 60 -28.81 -8.23 -1.66
C PRO A 60 -30.20 -8.80 -2.04
N ASP A 61 -30.28 -10.09 -2.39
CA ASP A 61 -31.54 -10.81 -2.67
C ASP A 61 -32.26 -11.30 -1.41
N GLY A 62 -31.71 -11.01 -0.21
CA GLY A 62 -32.24 -11.43 1.08
C GLY A 62 -31.83 -12.83 1.53
N SER A 63 -31.13 -13.60 0.69
CA SER A 63 -30.57 -14.90 1.09
C SER A 63 -29.40 -14.72 2.07
N THR A 64 -29.10 -15.76 2.87
CA THR A 64 -27.93 -15.76 3.76
C THR A 64 -26.81 -16.58 3.15
N ALA A 65 -25.62 -16.00 3.03
CA ALA A 65 -24.40 -16.69 2.67
C ALA A 65 -23.54 -16.97 3.91
N ALA A 66 -22.96 -18.18 3.97
CA ALA A 66 -22.18 -18.63 5.11
C ALA A 66 -20.75 -18.06 5.16
N ASP A 67 -20.18 -17.73 3.98
CA ASP A 67 -18.76 -17.45 3.81
C ASP A 67 -18.50 -16.02 3.29
N GLY A 68 -18.77 -15.03 4.11
CA GLY A 68 -18.26 -13.67 3.91
C GLY A 68 -16.86 -13.56 4.49
N ARG A 69 -15.96 -12.88 3.76
CA ARG A 69 -14.59 -12.59 4.21
C ARG A 69 -14.40 -11.11 4.32
N LEU A 70 -14.02 -10.67 5.51
CA LEU A 70 -13.71 -9.26 5.80
C LEU A 70 -12.22 -9.13 6.11
N ILE A 71 -11.60 -8.08 5.60
CA ILE A 71 -10.27 -7.61 5.99
C ILE A 71 -10.37 -6.19 6.53
N VAL A 72 -9.65 -5.94 7.62
CA VAL A 72 -9.39 -4.60 8.15
C VAL A 72 -7.89 -4.43 8.29
N GLU A 73 -7.36 -3.37 7.68
CA GLU A 73 -5.94 -3.06 7.68
C GLU A 73 -5.74 -1.55 7.82
N THR A 74 -4.84 -1.14 8.72
CA THR A 74 -4.39 0.24 8.82
C THR A 74 -2.90 0.31 8.53
N ASP A 75 -2.49 1.36 7.80
CA ASP A 75 -1.15 1.55 7.31
C ASP A 75 -0.75 3.01 7.51
N ASN A 76 0.26 3.26 8.35
CA ASN A 76 0.79 4.59 8.63
C ASN A 76 2.21 4.71 8.10
N PHE A 77 2.37 5.45 7.02
CA PHE A 77 3.66 5.74 6.41
C PHE A 77 4.22 7.05 6.96
N ILE A 78 5.40 6.99 7.58
CA ILE A 78 6.05 8.10 8.28
C ILE A 78 7.41 8.35 7.63
N GLU A 79 7.58 9.47 6.93
CA GLU A 79 8.89 9.89 6.43
C GLU A 79 9.82 10.28 7.58
N ALA A 80 11.12 10.03 7.43
CA ALA A 80 12.10 10.41 8.43
C ALA A 80 12.05 11.92 8.75
N GLY A 81 11.91 12.24 10.04
CA GLY A 81 11.82 13.62 10.54
C GLY A 81 10.40 14.21 10.49
N THR A 82 9.39 13.43 10.13
CA THR A 82 7.98 13.85 10.24
C THR A 82 7.30 13.22 11.46
N THR A 83 6.15 13.76 11.85
CA THR A 83 5.29 13.16 12.86
C THR A 83 4.34 12.15 12.20
N PRO A 84 3.97 11.06 12.90
CA PRO A 84 2.94 10.13 12.42
C PRO A 84 1.63 10.85 12.10
N ASP A 85 0.97 10.44 11.00
CA ASP A 85 -0.38 10.89 10.70
C ASP A 85 -1.35 10.32 11.75
N PRO A 86 -2.11 11.15 12.47
CA PRO A 86 -3.12 10.66 13.40
C PRO A 86 -4.32 9.97 12.71
N ASN A 87 -4.47 10.16 11.41
CA ASN A 87 -5.54 9.59 10.59
C ASN A 87 -4.97 8.86 9.36
N PRO A 88 -4.12 7.83 9.55
CA PRO A 88 -3.54 7.10 8.44
C PRO A 88 -4.62 6.37 7.62
N PRO A 89 -4.29 5.88 6.43
CA PRO A 89 -5.19 5.09 5.62
C PRO A 89 -5.70 3.84 6.36
N LEU A 90 -7.03 3.72 6.46
CA LEU A 90 -7.73 2.51 6.84
C LEU A 90 -8.25 1.85 5.55
N ARG A 91 -7.84 0.62 5.30
CA ARG A 91 -8.36 -0.25 4.26
C ARG A 91 -9.36 -1.22 4.87
N VAL A 92 -10.56 -1.26 4.33
CA VAL A 92 -11.57 -2.26 4.66
C VAL A 92 -12.07 -2.88 3.37
N GLY A 93 -12.16 -4.20 3.34
CA GLY A 93 -12.66 -4.94 2.19
C GLY A 93 -13.49 -6.13 2.63
N PHE A 94 -14.58 -6.36 1.91
CA PHE A 94 -15.49 -7.49 2.10
C PHE A 94 -15.72 -8.21 0.78
N VAL A 95 -15.78 -9.52 0.82
CA VAL A 95 -16.18 -10.36 -0.29
C VAL A 95 -16.98 -11.55 0.21
N GLY A 96 -18.09 -11.84 -0.44
CA GLY A 96 -18.92 -13.01 -0.15
C GLY A 96 -19.55 -13.60 -1.41
N GLN A 97 -19.93 -14.85 -1.36
CA GLN A 97 -20.56 -15.57 -2.45
C GLN A 97 -22.06 -15.66 -2.23
N CYS A 98 -22.83 -15.01 -3.08
CA CYS A 98 -24.29 -15.07 -3.12
C CYS A 98 -24.75 -16.03 -4.22
N PRO A 99 -26.03 -16.49 -4.20
CA PRO A 99 -26.58 -17.34 -5.25
C PRO A 99 -26.52 -16.74 -6.65
N ASP A 100 -26.63 -15.42 -6.73
CA ASP A 100 -26.61 -14.63 -7.98
C ASP A 100 -25.18 -14.12 -8.35
N GLY A 101 -24.13 -14.57 -7.65
CA GLY A 101 -22.75 -14.25 -7.89
C GLY A 101 -22.04 -13.58 -6.71
N THR A 102 -20.81 -13.14 -6.94
CA THR A 102 -20.00 -12.49 -5.91
C THR A 102 -20.57 -11.13 -5.53
N PHE A 103 -20.71 -10.88 -4.22
CA PHE A 103 -20.96 -9.57 -3.65
C PHE A 103 -19.68 -9.07 -2.96
N SER A 104 -19.26 -7.85 -3.25
CA SER A 104 -18.06 -7.28 -2.65
C SER A 104 -18.14 -5.76 -2.55
N TRP A 105 -17.51 -5.22 -1.53
CA TRP A 105 -17.28 -3.79 -1.35
C TRP A 105 -15.94 -3.56 -0.67
N GLY A 106 -15.41 -2.34 -0.79
CA GLY A 106 -14.19 -1.97 -0.13
C GLY A 106 -13.87 -0.50 -0.27
N PHE A 107 -13.02 -0.01 0.61
CA PHE A 107 -12.54 1.36 0.57
C PHE A 107 -11.16 1.50 1.21
N VAL A 108 -10.49 2.62 0.91
CA VAL A 108 -9.33 3.14 1.62
C VAL A 108 -9.66 4.58 2.00
N ARG A 109 -9.69 4.88 3.29
CA ARG A 109 -10.04 6.20 3.84
C ARG A 109 -9.15 6.53 5.03
N ALA A 110 -8.89 7.82 5.25
CA ALA A 110 -8.26 8.29 6.47
C ALA A 110 -9.16 7.99 7.68
N ALA A 111 -8.57 7.47 8.76
CA ALA A 111 -9.29 7.14 10.00
C ALA A 111 -8.43 7.39 11.24
N PRO A 112 -9.02 7.93 12.33
CA PRO A 112 -8.31 8.04 13.60
C PRO A 112 -7.72 6.71 14.03
N THR A 113 -6.41 6.65 14.15
CA THR A 113 -5.68 5.43 14.49
C THR A 113 -4.67 5.70 15.59
N GLN A 114 -4.61 4.82 16.56
CA GLN A 114 -3.62 4.85 17.62
C GLN A 114 -2.69 3.64 17.44
N PHE A 115 -1.41 3.89 17.31
CA PHE A 115 -0.35 2.89 17.24
C PHE A 115 0.53 2.98 18.49
N ASP A 116 0.62 1.89 19.25
CA ASP A 116 1.58 1.75 20.34
C ASP A 116 2.97 1.44 19.74
N PRO A 117 4.01 2.25 20.02
CA PRO A 117 5.35 2.03 19.49
C PRO A 117 5.98 0.69 19.91
N ASP A 118 5.51 0.10 21.01
CA ASP A 118 5.94 -1.21 21.49
C ASP A 118 5.14 -2.37 20.85
N LEU A 119 4.34 -2.11 19.83
CA LEU A 119 3.48 -3.08 19.15
C LEU A 119 2.54 -3.82 20.13
N LYS A 120 2.13 -3.16 21.22
CA LYS A 120 1.21 -3.75 22.20
C LYS A 120 -0.23 -3.62 21.77
N ASN A 121 -0.62 -2.44 21.32
CA ASN A 121 -1.99 -2.16 20.94
C ASN A 121 -2.04 -1.29 19.67
N VAL A 122 -3.04 -1.57 18.86
CA VAL A 122 -3.48 -0.69 17.76
C VAL A 122 -4.98 -0.58 17.83
N SER A 123 -5.52 0.60 17.60
CA SER A 123 -6.96 0.80 17.48
C SER A 123 -7.29 1.78 16.36
N VAL A 124 -8.39 1.52 15.69
CA VAL A 124 -8.93 2.38 14.63
C VAL A 124 -10.44 2.43 14.72
N SER A 125 -11.03 3.59 14.47
CA SER A 125 -12.49 3.72 14.41
C SER A 125 -12.91 4.77 13.39
N GLY A 126 -14.11 4.60 12.81
CA GLY A 126 -14.69 5.57 11.88
C GLY A 126 -15.99 5.10 11.27
N THR A 127 -16.76 6.06 10.72
CA THR A 127 -17.97 5.79 9.93
C THR A 127 -17.80 6.40 8.55
N PHE A 128 -18.01 5.59 7.52
CA PHE A 128 -17.71 5.91 6.13
C PHE A 128 -18.96 5.76 5.28
N ALA A 129 -19.47 6.88 4.78
CA ALA A 129 -20.60 6.90 3.86
C ALA A 129 -20.14 6.73 2.41
N ASN A 130 -21.08 6.40 1.52
CA ASN A 130 -20.85 6.26 0.08
C ASN A 130 -19.77 5.21 -0.26
N VAL A 131 -19.71 4.12 0.48
CA VAL A 131 -18.92 2.94 0.14
C VAL A 131 -19.65 2.23 -1.00
N ARG A 132 -18.96 2.09 -2.13
CA ARG A 132 -19.55 1.45 -3.31
C ARG A 132 -19.31 -0.05 -3.31
N ASP A 133 -20.36 -0.82 -3.61
CA ASP A 133 -20.25 -2.23 -3.90
C ASP A 133 -19.95 -2.50 -5.38
N ASN A 134 -19.70 -3.76 -5.74
CA ASN A 134 -19.43 -4.19 -7.12
C ASN A 134 -20.66 -4.21 -8.02
N ARG A 135 -21.85 -3.92 -7.49
CA ARG A 135 -23.14 -3.84 -8.22
C ARG A 135 -23.61 -2.38 -8.37
N GLY A 136 -22.85 -1.43 -7.84
CA GLY A 136 -23.11 0.02 -7.92
C GLY A 136 -23.92 0.59 -6.76
N GLY A 137 -24.29 -0.21 -5.76
CA GLY A 137 -24.91 0.24 -4.52
C GLY A 137 -23.99 1.17 -3.72
N LEU A 138 -24.58 2.05 -2.90
CA LEU A 138 -23.87 2.93 -1.99
C LEU A 138 -24.29 2.63 -0.56
N HIS A 139 -23.30 2.38 0.29
CA HIS A 139 -23.47 1.88 1.64
C HIS A 139 -22.80 2.78 2.67
N THR A 140 -23.21 2.64 3.93
CA THR A 140 -22.54 3.21 5.10
C THR A 140 -21.89 2.08 5.90
N VAL A 141 -20.59 2.22 6.19
CA VAL A 141 -19.82 1.24 6.95
C VAL A 141 -19.22 1.90 8.18
N SER A 142 -19.51 1.38 9.36
CA SER A 142 -18.86 1.78 10.62
C SER A 142 -17.87 0.70 11.03
N VAL A 143 -16.71 1.12 11.50
CA VAL A 143 -15.59 0.25 11.92
C VAL A 143 -15.13 0.69 13.29
N ASP A 144 -15.01 -0.24 14.23
CA ASP A 144 -14.21 -0.14 15.46
C ASP A 144 -13.38 -1.43 15.51
N ALA A 145 -12.07 -1.32 15.37
CA ALA A 145 -11.20 -2.48 15.38
C ALA A 145 -9.98 -2.23 16.28
N ARG A 146 -9.55 -3.30 16.96
CA ARG A 146 -8.46 -3.29 17.94
C ARG A 146 -7.59 -4.51 17.78
N TRP A 147 -6.29 -4.31 17.85
CA TRP A 147 -5.28 -5.36 17.89
C TRP A 147 -4.54 -5.31 19.21
N THR A 148 -4.31 -6.46 19.81
CA THR A 148 -3.49 -6.61 21.02
C THR A 148 -2.36 -7.57 20.70
N GLY A 149 -1.12 -7.06 20.75
CA GLY A 149 0.08 -7.82 20.46
C GLY A 149 0.28 -8.96 21.47
N THR A 150 0.58 -10.15 20.97
CA THR A 150 0.80 -11.38 21.73
C THR A 150 2.20 -11.93 21.49
N GLY A 151 2.78 -12.58 22.47
CA GLY A 151 4.12 -13.17 22.34
C GLY A 151 5.26 -12.12 22.19
N PRO A 152 6.45 -12.56 21.81
CA PRO A 152 7.62 -11.68 21.64
C PRO A 152 7.55 -10.89 20.33
N ILE A 153 8.26 -9.75 20.29
CA ILE A 153 8.52 -9.04 19.04
C ILE A 153 9.61 -9.80 18.27
N MET A 154 9.31 -10.18 17.05
CA MET A 154 10.26 -10.74 16.11
C MET A 154 10.91 -9.61 15.31
N THR A 155 12.25 -9.62 15.23
CA THR A 155 13.01 -8.63 14.46
C THR A 155 13.73 -9.32 13.34
N THR A 156 13.55 -8.84 12.10
CA THR A 156 14.24 -9.30 10.90
C THR A 156 15.00 -8.12 10.29
N VAL A 157 16.28 -8.32 10.00
CA VAL A 157 17.12 -7.36 9.27
C VAL A 157 17.15 -7.78 7.81
N ASN A 158 16.61 -6.93 6.94
CA ASN A 158 16.46 -7.24 5.49
C ASN A 158 17.62 -6.69 4.65
N GLY A 159 18.58 -5.97 5.28
CA GLY A 159 19.73 -5.36 4.63
C GLY A 159 20.27 -4.18 5.41
N PRO A 160 21.33 -3.51 4.92
CA PRO A 160 21.85 -2.30 5.54
C PRO A 160 20.77 -1.21 5.63
N GLY A 161 20.42 -0.82 6.86
CA GLY A 161 19.40 0.20 7.10
C GLY A 161 17.94 -0.25 7.04
N SER A 162 17.66 -1.50 6.67
CA SER A 162 16.29 -2.03 6.59
C SER A 162 16.02 -3.04 7.70
N MET A 163 15.00 -2.79 8.51
CA MET A 163 14.61 -3.63 9.64
C MET A 163 13.09 -3.74 9.74
N ARG A 164 12.61 -4.96 9.94
CA ARG A 164 11.21 -5.26 10.26
C ARG A 164 11.08 -5.70 11.72
N LYS A 165 10.11 -5.14 12.42
CA LYS A 165 9.64 -5.64 13.71
C LYS A 165 8.19 -6.08 13.54
N GLU A 166 7.89 -7.31 13.93
CA GLU A 166 6.56 -7.87 13.82
C GLU A 166 6.18 -8.56 15.14
N ARG A 167 4.91 -8.48 15.49
CA ARG A 167 4.32 -9.15 16.62
C ARG A 167 3.01 -9.79 16.21
N SER A 168 2.84 -11.06 16.54
CA SER A 168 1.51 -11.69 16.46
C SER A 168 0.52 -10.93 17.30
N ALA A 169 -0.74 -10.92 16.92
CA ALA A 169 -1.78 -10.21 17.66
C ALA A 169 -3.06 -11.03 17.74
N THR A 170 -3.88 -10.74 18.74
CA THR A 170 -5.32 -10.97 18.66
C THR A 170 -5.97 -9.71 18.13
N ALA A 171 -7.06 -9.84 17.39
CA ALA A 171 -7.84 -8.70 16.94
C ALA A 171 -9.31 -8.89 17.23
N THR A 172 -10.00 -7.81 17.60
CA THR A 172 -11.45 -7.75 17.75
C THR A 172 -11.99 -6.61 16.91
N ALA A 173 -13.18 -6.76 16.36
CA ALA A 173 -13.85 -5.67 15.67
C ALA A 173 -15.35 -5.71 15.86
N THR A 174 -15.97 -4.50 15.80
CA THR A 174 -17.38 -4.32 15.54
C THR A 174 -17.49 -3.61 14.19
N ILE A 175 -18.07 -4.28 13.21
CA ILE A 175 -18.29 -3.75 11.87
C ILE A 175 -19.78 -3.71 11.59
N VAL A 176 -20.29 -2.52 11.27
CA VAL A 176 -21.71 -2.33 10.93
C VAL A 176 -21.82 -1.92 9.48
N PHE A 177 -22.64 -2.62 8.72
CA PHE A 177 -22.93 -2.37 7.32
C PHE A 177 -24.40 -2.03 7.15
N ASP A 178 -24.72 -0.79 6.72
CA ASP A 178 -26.08 -0.24 6.60
C ASP A 178 -26.95 -0.46 7.86
N GLY A 179 -26.36 -0.22 9.04
CA GLY A 179 -27.05 -0.37 10.31
C GLY A 179 -27.10 -1.82 10.84
N ASN A 180 -26.68 -2.82 10.06
CA ASN A 180 -26.65 -4.22 10.47
C ASN A 180 -25.23 -4.62 10.92
N THR A 181 -25.12 -5.27 12.07
CA THR A 181 -23.84 -5.79 12.56
C THR A 181 -23.39 -6.95 11.67
N LEU A 182 -22.28 -6.72 10.96
CA LEU A 182 -21.65 -7.72 10.09
C LEU A 182 -20.63 -8.58 10.87
N VAL A 183 -19.86 -7.92 11.75
CA VAL A 183 -18.89 -8.56 12.64
C VAL A 183 -19.02 -7.96 14.02
N ASP A 184 -18.97 -8.81 15.05
CA ASP A 184 -18.84 -8.40 16.45
C ASP A 184 -18.03 -9.47 17.20
N GLY A 185 -16.73 -9.22 17.36
CA GLY A 185 -15.87 -10.14 18.09
C GLY A 185 -14.48 -10.37 17.48
N ALA A 186 -13.89 -11.47 17.91
CA ALA A 186 -12.51 -11.82 17.59
C ALA A 186 -12.33 -12.21 16.12
N ALA A 187 -11.15 -11.87 15.57
CA ALA A 187 -10.72 -12.36 14.28
C ALA A 187 -10.64 -13.89 14.29
N ASN A 188 -11.27 -14.50 13.32
CA ASN A 188 -11.46 -15.95 13.26
C ASN A 188 -10.96 -16.57 11.95
N PHE A 189 -10.38 -15.78 11.05
CA PHE A 189 -9.80 -16.29 9.81
C PHE A 189 -8.36 -16.78 10.07
N PRO A 190 -8.06 -18.06 9.79
CA PRO A 190 -6.84 -18.70 10.29
C PRO A 190 -5.55 -18.22 9.60
N PHE A 191 -5.63 -17.65 8.38
CA PHE A 191 -4.43 -17.28 7.63
C PHE A 191 -4.67 -16.08 6.69
N PRO A 192 -3.77 -15.07 6.73
CA PRO A 192 -2.77 -14.83 7.76
C PRO A 192 -3.43 -14.50 9.10
N ALA A 193 -2.80 -14.93 10.20
CA ALA A 193 -3.21 -14.54 11.55
C ALA A 193 -3.09 -13.02 11.73
N PRO A 194 -3.83 -12.41 12.67
CA PRO A 194 -3.68 -11.00 12.99
C PRO A 194 -2.24 -10.66 13.41
N PHE A 195 -1.73 -9.52 12.97
CA PHE A 195 -0.39 -9.03 13.31
C PHE A 195 -0.34 -7.51 13.44
N ILE A 196 0.71 -7.04 14.13
CA ILE A 196 1.16 -5.64 14.17
C ILE A 196 2.61 -5.62 13.71
N ARG A 197 2.94 -4.75 12.77
CA ARG A 197 4.26 -4.68 12.14
C ARG A 197 4.75 -3.26 12.02
N VAL A 198 6.06 -3.08 12.12
CA VAL A 198 6.78 -1.85 11.78
C VAL A 198 7.95 -2.18 10.88
N ASP A 199 7.96 -1.63 9.70
CA ASP A 199 9.08 -1.64 8.77
C ASP A 199 9.84 -0.31 8.88
N ILE A 200 11.17 -0.35 9.04
CA ILE A 200 12.03 0.81 9.20
C ILE A 200 13.09 0.76 8.11
N GLU A 201 13.17 1.82 7.32
CA GLU A 201 14.21 2.05 6.33
C GLU A 201 14.97 3.35 6.65
N LYS A 202 16.32 3.29 6.57
CA LYS A 202 17.21 4.42 6.92
C LYS A 202 18.03 4.85 5.72
#